data_cbcdfd3a03398343a27e3ac2295745d4
#
_entry.id   cbcdfd3a03398343a27e3ac2295745d4
#
_cell.length_a   1.000
_cell.length_b   1.000
_cell.length_c   1.000
_cell.angle_alpha   90.00
_cell.angle_beta   90.00
_cell.angle_gamma   90.00
#
_symmetry.space_group_name_H-M   'P 1'
#
loop_
_entity.id
_entity.type
_entity.pdbx_description
1 polymer ?
#
loop_
_entity_poly.entity_id
_entity_poly.type
_entity_poly.pdbx_seq_one_letter_code
_entity_poly.pdbx_strand_id
1 'polypeptide(L)'
;AKPSFANIVVWKVIYSDDNNYYVNAIRLGLSHKIYPGEVIKKLEIRKDFEWLEPSSQQAIDIERFRWFSNDYLGIAKNNENIIYDIRFSSIPNEVEGLWGIQLDKNKGKDEHITYVTNRGKSINRFHELIRMITD
;
A
#
# COMPACT_ATOMS: atom_id res chain seq x y z
N ALA A 1 0.03 10.74 -9.14
CA ALA A 1 0.57 11.43 -7.96
C ALA A 1 -0.55 11.94 -7.07
N LYS A 2 -0.31 11.99 -5.78
CA LYS A 2 -1.24 12.53 -4.77
C LYS A 2 -0.46 13.37 -3.76
N PRO A 3 -1.04 14.47 -3.23
CA PRO A 3 -0.45 15.17 -2.11
C PRO A 3 -0.36 14.24 -0.89
N SER A 4 0.69 14.37 -0.10
CA SER A 4 0.83 13.62 1.14
C SER A 4 -0.10 14.17 2.23
N PHE A 5 -0.25 13.41 3.33
CA PHE A 5 -1.17 13.78 4.39
C PHE A 5 -0.88 15.18 4.95
N ALA A 6 -1.93 15.98 5.09
CA ALA A 6 -1.93 17.31 5.69
C ALA A 6 -1.01 18.35 5.05
N ASN A 7 -0.55 18.17 3.80
CA ASN A 7 0.21 19.20 3.08
C ASN A 7 0.03 19.06 1.57
N ILE A 8 0.35 20.15 0.85
CA ILE A 8 0.34 20.20 -0.61
C ILE A 8 1.75 20.34 -1.21
N VAL A 9 2.78 20.30 -0.36
CA VAL A 9 4.18 20.53 -0.75
C VAL A 9 4.85 19.22 -1.13
N VAL A 10 4.61 18.15 -0.37
CA VAL A 10 5.16 16.83 -0.63
C VAL A 10 4.11 15.93 -1.27
N TRP A 11 4.46 15.32 -2.38
CA TRP A 11 3.59 14.48 -3.17
C TRP A 11 4.11 13.04 -3.21
N LYS A 12 3.21 12.10 -3.02
CA LYS A 12 3.45 10.69 -3.30
C LYS A 12 3.30 10.44 -4.80
N VAL A 13 4.32 9.87 -5.41
CA VAL A 13 4.33 9.50 -6.83
C VAL A 13 4.42 7.99 -6.93
N ILE A 14 3.47 7.38 -7.62
CA ILE A 14 3.42 5.95 -7.88
C ILE A 14 3.51 5.77 -9.40
N TYR A 15 4.42 4.93 -9.83
CA TYR A 15 4.54 4.45 -11.21
C TYR A 15 4.77 2.94 -11.20
N SER A 16 4.66 2.29 -12.34
CA SER A 16 4.72 0.84 -12.39
C SER A 16 5.28 0.32 -13.70
N ASP A 17 5.87 -0.87 -13.63
CA ASP A 17 6.06 -1.78 -14.75
C ASP A 17 5.00 -2.91 -14.70
N ASP A 18 5.24 -4.00 -15.41
CA ASP A 18 4.29 -5.13 -15.45
C ASP A 18 4.15 -5.83 -14.10
N ASN A 19 5.21 -5.91 -13.30
CA ASN A 19 5.28 -6.72 -12.09
C ASN A 19 5.27 -5.92 -10.79
N ASN A 20 5.70 -4.65 -10.81
CA ASN A 20 5.96 -3.88 -9.61
C ASN A 20 5.34 -2.48 -9.66
N TYR A 21 5.05 -1.98 -8.47
CA TYR A 21 4.86 -0.55 -8.22
C TYR A 21 6.13 0.03 -7.60
N TYR A 22 6.48 1.23 -8.06
CA TYR A 22 7.56 2.06 -7.55
C TYR A 22 6.97 3.30 -6.90
N VAL A 23 7.41 3.63 -5.71
CA VAL A 23 6.89 4.74 -4.94
C VAL A 23 8.01 5.70 -4.61
N ASN A 24 7.84 6.97 -4.93
CA ASN A 24 8.75 8.05 -4.55
C ASN A 24 7.95 9.18 -3.89
N ALA A 25 8.64 10.06 -3.17
CA ALA A 25 8.06 11.34 -2.78
C ALA A 25 8.77 12.49 -3.50
N ILE A 26 8.01 13.52 -3.87
CA ILE A 26 8.53 14.72 -4.50
C ILE A 26 8.04 15.91 -3.69
N ARG A 27 8.98 16.72 -3.21
CA ARG A 27 8.67 18.05 -2.65
C ARG A 27 8.67 19.09 -3.76
N LEU A 28 7.60 19.84 -3.84
CA LEU A 28 7.45 20.98 -4.76
C LEU A 28 7.56 22.28 -3.97
N GLY A 29 8.39 23.20 -4.44
CA GLY A 29 8.63 24.50 -3.83
C GLY A 29 9.48 25.37 -4.76
N LEU A 30 10.22 26.33 -4.22
CA LEU A 30 11.18 27.13 -4.98
C LEU A 30 12.27 26.25 -5.66
N SER A 31 12.59 25.12 -5.04
CA SER A 31 13.34 24.03 -5.64
C SER A 31 12.56 22.73 -5.44
N HIS A 32 12.63 21.82 -6.39
CA HIS A 32 12.07 20.49 -6.22
C HIS A 32 13.11 19.52 -5.64
N LYS A 33 12.66 18.60 -4.82
CA LYS A 33 13.49 17.55 -4.22
C LYS A 33 12.80 16.20 -4.34
N ILE A 34 13.53 15.22 -4.83
CA ILE A 34 13.04 13.85 -4.95
C ILE A 34 13.58 13.05 -3.76
N TYR A 35 12.67 12.35 -3.08
CA TYR A 35 13.00 11.36 -2.06
C TYR A 35 12.76 9.98 -2.66
N PRO A 36 13.84 9.22 -2.97
CA PRO A 36 13.71 7.86 -3.43
C PRO A 36 12.90 7.03 -2.43
N GLY A 37 12.07 6.17 -2.95
CA GLY A 37 11.22 5.34 -2.11
C GLY A 37 11.40 3.87 -2.39
N GLU A 38 10.35 3.13 -2.22
CA GLU A 38 10.35 1.68 -2.20
C GLU A 38 9.69 1.09 -3.44
N VAL A 39 9.95 -0.20 -3.62
CA VAL A 39 9.33 -1.04 -4.65
C VAL A 39 8.47 -2.10 -3.97
N ILE A 40 7.30 -2.38 -4.51
CA ILE A 40 6.41 -3.43 -4.03
C ILE A 40 5.86 -4.23 -5.21
N LYS A 41 5.79 -5.55 -5.05
CA LYS A 41 5.22 -6.44 -6.06
C LYS A 41 3.72 -6.20 -6.20
N LYS A 42 3.25 -6.10 -7.43
CA LYS A 42 1.81 -6.07 -7.75
C LYS A 42 1.15 -7.38 -7.37
N LEU A 43 -0.11 -7.29 -6.95
CA LEU A 43 -0.94 -8.46 -6.66
C LEU A 43 -1.35 -9.15 -7.96
N GLU A 44 -1.05 -10.44 -8.05
CA GLU A 44 -1.56 -11.37 -9.06
C GLU A 44 -2.27 -12.53 -8.35
N ILE A 45 -3.57 -12.39 -8.05
CA ILE A 45 -4.31 -13.31 -7.16
C ILE A 45 -4.07 -14.77 -7.49
N ARG A 46 -4.20 -15.18 -8.75
CA ARG A 46 -4.08 -16.58 -9.16
C ARG A 46 -2.68 -17.16 -9.00
N LYS A 47 -1.66 -16.31 -9.08
CA LYS A 47 -0.26 -16.69 -8.97
C LYS A 47 0.24 -16.62 -7.53
N ASP A 48 -0.18 -15.60 -6.81
CA ASP A 48 0.30 -15.33 -5.46
C ASP A 48 -0.46 -16.15 -4.41
N PHE A 49 -1.73 -16.51 -4.72
CA PHE A 49 -2.60 -17.27 -3.84
C PHE A 49 -3.24 -18.45 -4.58
N GLU A 50 -2.42 -19.35 -5.10
CA GLU A 50 -2.88 -20.54 -5.83
C GLU A 50 -3.81 -21.43 -5.00
N TRP A 51 -3.66 -21.41 -3.68
CA TRP A 51 -4.51 -22.14 -2.74
C TRP A 51 -5.89 -21.50 -2.54
N LEU A 52 -6.09 -20.25 -2.96
CA LEU A 52 -7.32 -19.52 -2.74
C LEU A 52 -8.43 -20.01 -3.68
N GLU A 53 -9.47 -20.60 -3.11
CA GLU A 53 -10.64 -21.02 -3.87
C GLU A 53 -11.40 -19.79 -4.39
N PRO A 54 -11.66 -19.69 -5.72
CA PRO A 54 -12.31 -18.52 -6.32
C PRO A 54 -13.71 -18.21 -5.76
N SER A 55 -14.43 -19.24 -5.26
CA SER A 55 -15.75 -19.09 -4.66
C SER A 55 -15.74 -18.81 -3.16
N SER A 56 -14.56 -18.70 -2.54
CA SER A 56 -14.41 -18.42 -1.11
C SER A 56 -14.75 -16.97 -0.77
N GLN A 57 -15.13 -16.74 0.49
CA GLN A 57 -15.40 -15.40 0.99
C GLN A 57 -14.14 -14.51 0.92
N GLN A 58 -12.96 -15.07 1.19
CA GLN A 58 -11.70 -14.32 1.06
C GLN A 58 -11.46 -13.85 -0.38
N ALA A 59 -11.77 -14.66 -1.40
CA ALA A 59 -11.65 -14.24 -2.80
C ALA A 59 -12.60 -13.10 -3.15
N ILE A 60 -13.82 -13.14 -2.65
CA ILE A 60 -14.81 -12.06 -2.81
C ILE A 60 -14.32 -10.77 -2.13
N ASP A 61 -13.76 -10.89 -0.94
CA ASP A 61 -13.26 -9.76 -0.16
C ASP A 61 -12.06 -9.09 -0.84
N ILE A 62 -11.15 -9.86 -1.47
CA ILE A 62 -10.05 -9.30 -2.26
C ILE A 62 -10.60 -8.46 -3.43
N GLU A 63 -11.60 -8.95 -4.15
CA GLU A 63 -12.18 -8.20 -5.28
C GLU A 63 -12.86 -6.91 -4.81
N ARG A 64 -13.51 -6.92 -3.64
CA ARG A 64 -14.05 -5.69 -3.03
C ARG A 64 -12.94 -4.71 -2.67
N PHE A 65 -11.84 -5.21 -2.09
CA PHE A 65 -10.69 -4.38 -1.74
C PHE A 65 -9.97 -3.84 -2.98
N ARG A 66 -9.87 -4.65 -4.05
CA ARG A 66 -9.36 -4.23 -5.36
C ARG A 66 -10.17 -3.06 -5.93
N TRP A 67 -11.49 -3.18 -5.92
CA TRP A 67 -12.37 -2.09 -6.37
C TRP A 67 -12.18 -0.82 -5.52
N PHE A 68 -12.17 -0.95 -4.19
CA PHE A 68 -11.93 0.16 -3.27
C PHE A 68 -10.59 0.85 -3.49
N SER A 69 -9.53 0.09 -3.71
CA SER A 69 -8.16 0.57 -3.91
C SER A 69 -7.86 1.02 -5.34
N ASN A 70 -8.82 0.91 -6.25
CA ASN A 70 -8.63 1.16 -7.68
C ASN A 70 -7.45 0.34 -8.25
N ASP A 71 -7.34 -0.92 -7.81
CA ASP A 71 -6.31 -1.90 -8.18
C ASP A 71 -4.86 -1.55 -7.78
N TYR A 72 -4.66 -0.50 -6.97
CA TYR A 72 -3.33 -0.16 -6.43
C TYR A 72 -2.96 -1.07 -5.26
N LEU A 73 -2.88 -2.38 -5.51
CA LEU A 73 -2.62 -3.41 -4.52
C LEU A 73 -1.21 -3.99 -4.67
N GLY A 74 -0.48 -3.98 -3.56
CA GLY A 74 0.85 -4.58 -3.46
C GLY A 74 0.94 -5.60 -2.34
N ILE A 75 1.79 -6.62 -2.53
CA ILE A 75 2.04 -7.66 -1.54
C ILE A 75 3.13 -7.20 -0.59
N ALA A 76 2.87 -7.28 0.72
CA ALA A 76 3.82 -6.86 1.74
C ALA A 76 5.11 -7.69 1.70
N LYS A 77 6.26 -7.01 1.79
CA LYS A 77 7.58 -7.66 1.73
C LYS A 77 7.84 -8.65 2.87
N ASN A 78 7.31 -8.33 4.06
CA ASN A 78 7.57 -9.11 5.28
C ASN A 78 6.52 -10.20 5.54
N ASN A 79 5.41 -10.20 4.82
CA ASN A 79 4.36 -11.20 4.95
C ASN A 79 3.54 -11.26 3.66
N GLU A 80 3.78 -12.30 2.86
CA GLU A 80 3.15 -12.49 1.56
C GLU A 80 1.62 -12.66 1.62
N ASN A 81 1.05 -12.91 2.81
CA ASN A 81 -0.39 -12.97 3.01
C ASN A 81 -1.04 -11.61 3.25
N ILE A 82 -0.26 -10.53 3.36
CA ILE A 82 -0.76 -9.17 3.54
C ILE A 82 -0.72 -8.42 2.22
N ILE A 83 -1.85 -7.81 1.88
CA ILE A 83 -2.02 -6.98 0.69
C ILE A 83 -2.33 -5.56 1.16
N TYR A 84 -1.54 -4.58 0.70
CA TYR A 84 -1.72 -3.17 1.01
C TYR A 84 -2.36 -2.38 -0.13
N ASP A 85 -3.19 -1.41 0.23
CA ASP A 85 -3.50 -0.27 -0.63
C ASP A 85 -2.31 0.70 -0.58
N ILE A 86 -1.50 0.70 -1.63
CA ILE A 86 -0.25 1.45 -1.69
C ILE A 86 -0.43 2.95 -1.93
N ARG A 87 -1.66 3.39 -2.19
CA ARG A 87 -1.96 4.82 -2.45
C ARG A 87 -1.74 5.68 -1.22
N PHE A 88 -1.87 5.09 -0.02
CA PHE A 88 -1.82 5.80 1.26
C PHE A 88 -0.86 5.13 2.22
N SER A 89 0.14 5.87 2.66
CA SER A 89 1.17 5.45 3.63
C SER A 89 1.43 6.57 4.63
N SER A 90 2.06 6.25 5.75
CA SER A 90 2.44 7.25 6.76
C SER A 90 3.49 8.22 6.22
N ILE A 91 4.43 7.70 5.44
CA ILE A 91 5.48 8.48 4.76
C ILE A 91 5.29 8.33 3.25
N PRO A 92 5.33 9.42 2.48
CA PRO A 92 4.94 9.40 1.07
C PRO A 92 5.76 8.48 0.16
N ASN A 93 7.03 8.25 0.47
CA ASN A 93 7.92 7.39 -0.31
C ASN A 93 7.93 5.92 0.13
N GLU A 94 7.02 5.51 1.01
CA GLU A 94 6.89 4.13 1.49
C GLU A 94 5.73 3.39 0.83
N VAL A 95 5.84 2.07 0.80
CA VAL A 95 4.83 1.15 0.26
C VAL A 95 3.96 0.51 1.34
N GLU A 96 4.37 0.54 2.61
CA GLU A 96 3.56 0.04 3.72
C GLU A 96 2.28 0.88 3.84
N GLY A 97 1.16 0.30 3.43
CA GLY A 97 -0.14 0.99 3.43
C GLY A 97 -0.65 1.29 4.83
N LEU A 98 -1.41 2.38 4.98
CA LEU A 98 -2.14 2.69 6.22
C LEU A 98 -3.17 1.62 6.56
N TRP A 99 -3.65 0.91 5.55
CA TRP A 99 -4.57 -0.22 5.65
C TRP A 99 -4.29 -1.27 4.60
N GLY A 100 -4.71 -2.45 4.91
CA GLY A 100 -4.57 -3.62 4.06
C GLY A 100 -5.51 -4.73 4.48
N ILE A 101 -5.34 -5.87 3.85
CA ILE A 101 -6.04 -7.11 4.16
C ILE A 101 -5.03 -8.24 4.33
N GLN A 102 -5.36 -9.18 5.19
CA GLN A 102 -4.57 -10.39 5.40
C GLN A 102 -5.42 -11.62 5.08
N LEU A 103 -4.87 -12.47 4.24
CA LEU A 103 -5.43 -13.78 3.91
C LEU A 103 -4.87 -14.84 4.84
N ASP A 104 -5.65 -15.88 5.05
CA ASP A 104 -5.23 -17.05 5.83
C ASP A 104 -5.79 -18.34 5.18
N LYS A 105 -4.88 -19.20 4.74
CA LYS A 105 -5.24 -20.48 4.11
C LYS A 105 -5.97 -21.47 5.04
N ASN A 106 -5.88 -21.24 6.36
CA ASN A 106 -6.55 -22.09 7.35
C ASN A 106 -8.00 -21.68 7.61
N LYS A 107 -8.45 -20.55 7.08
CA LYS A 107 -9.85 -20.12 7.19
C LYS A 107 -10.77 -20.95 6.33
N GLY A 108 -11.98 -21.15 6.84
CA GLY A 108 -13.05 -21.82 6.12
C GLY A 108 -13.54 -21.00 4.92
N LYS A 109 -14.28 -21.68 4.04
CA LYS A 109 -14.78 -21.10 2.80
C LYS A 109 -15.60 -19.82 2.99
N ASP A 110 -16.36 -19.74 4.07
CA ASP A 110 -17.28 -18.63 4.37
C ASP A 110 -16.67 -17.58 5.32
N GLU A 111 -15.40 -17.72 5.67
CA GLU A 111 -14.72 -16.80 6.57
C GLU A 111 -14.08 -15.64 5.82
N HIS A 112 -14.26 -14.42 6.36
CA HIS A 112 -13.71 -13.19 5.82
C HIS A 112 -12.21 -13.05 6.02
N ILE A 113 -11.58 -12.23 5.20
CA ILE A 113 -10.21 -11.74 5.40
C ILE A 113 -10.09 -11.00 6.74
N THR A 114 -8.88 -10.80 7.21
CA THR A 114 -8.60 -9.94 8.36
C THR A 114 -8.15 -8.58 7.87
N TYR A 115 -8.72 -7.50 8.41
CA TYR A 115 -8.27 -6.15 8.12
C TYR A 115 -6.99 -5.81 8.89
N VAL A 116 -6.06 -5.16 8.20
CA VAL A 116 -4.78 -4.71 8.76
C VAL A 116 -4.74 -3.19 8.73
N THR A 117 -4.27 -2.59 9.83
CA THR A 117 -4.08 -1.14 9.93
C THR A 117 -2.72 -0.81 10.55
N ASN A 118 -2.02 0.15 9.95
CA ASN A 118 -0.73 0.66 10.43
C ASN A 118 -0.82 2.09 10.98
N ARG A 119 -2.03 2.59 11.24
CA ARG A 119 -2.25 3.96 11.76
C ARG A 119 -1.53 4.24 13.08
N GLY A 120 -1.38 3.25 13.95
CA GLY A 120 -0.68 3.40 15.23
C GLY A 120 0.81 3.69 15.10
N LYS A 121 1.44 3.30 14.00
CA LYS A 121 2.86 3.57 13.73
C LYS A 121 3.11 4.99 13.20
N SER A 122 2.08 5.70 12.77
CA SER A 122 2.22 7.00 12.09
C SER A 122 2.67 8.13 13.00
N ILE A 123 2.41 8.07 14.30
CA ILE A 123 2.77 9.12 15.26
C ILE A 123 4.30 9.26 15.35
N ASN A 124 5.02 8.15 15.45
CA ASN A 124 6.48 8.15 15.54
C ASN A 124 7.17 8.58 14.23
N ARG A 125 6.46 8.52 13.11
CA ARG A 125 6.96 8.83 11.77
C ARG A 125 6.59 10.24 11.31
N PHE A 126 5.77 10.95 12.06
CA PHE A 126 5.35 12.31 11.74
C PHE A 126 6.55 13.28 11.64
N HIS A 127 7.57 13.10 12.46
CA HIS A 127 8.80 13.89 12.40
C HIS A 127 9.53 13.77 11.04
N GLU A 128 9.52 12.59 10.44
CA GLU A 128 10.14 12.39 9.13
C GLU A 128 9.36 13.11 8.02
N LEU A 129 8.04 13.06 8.07
CA LEU A 129 7.19 13.83 7.15
C LEU A 129 7.42 15.34 7.29
N ILE A 130 7.49 15.86 8.52
CA ILE A 130 7.79 17.28 8.77
C ILE A 130 9.14 17.64 8.17
N ARG A 131 10.17 16.82 8.35
CA ARG A 131 11.47 17.05 7.73
C ARG A 131 11.39 17.14 6.21
N MET A 132 10.64 16.26 5.56
CA MET A 132 10.43 16.32 4.10
C MET A 132 9.74 17.62 3.64
N ILE A 133 8.86 18.17 4.47
CA ILE A 133 8.15 19.42 4.17
C ILE A 133 9.09 20.63 4.32
N THR A 134 9.95 20.62 5.32
CA THR A 134 10.76 21.77 5.73
C THR A 134 12.16 21.82 5.08
N ASP A 135 12.71 20.67 4.68
CA ASP A 135 14.00 20.59 3.98
C ASP A 135 13.99 21.30 2.61
#